data_734d95f93f2a084863e4362dcad03816
#
_entry.id   734d95f93f2a084863e4362dcad03816
#
_cell.length_a   1.000
_cell.length_b   1.000
_cell.length_c   1.000
_cell.angle_alpha   90.00
_cell.angle_beta   90.00
_cell.angle_gamma   90.00
#
_symmetry.space_group_name_H-M   'P 1'
#
loop_
_entity.id
_entity.type
_entity.pdbx_description
1 polymer ?
#
loop_
_entity_poly.entity_id
_entity_poly.type
_entity_poly.pdbx_seq_one_letter_code
_entity_poly.pdbx_strand_id
1 'polypeptide(L)'
;MTKERIGIIGVGLMGHGIALNIVTKGWPLGYLYHPGNQPSDDLLEAGAQQFDDVAGLAAESDILLLCVTGTPQVEDVLTGSGDLLANLRPGMVVVDCSTAIPESTLALARLVEDKGAHFVDAAM
;
A
#
# COMPACT_ATOMS: atom_id res chain seq x y z
N MET A 1 13.44 7.50 18.62
CA MET A 1 12.98 6.37 17.80
C MET A 1 12.25 6.87 16.57
N THR A 2 12.63 6.36 15.42
CA THR A 2 12.00 6.75 14.15
C THR A 2 10.74 5.91 13.95
N LYS A 3 9.64 6.55 13.59
CA LYS A 3 8.42 5.81 13.23
C LYS A 3 8.60 5.13 11.88
N GLU A 4 7.96 3.98 11.71
CA GLU A 4 7.92 3.32 10.42
C GLU A 4 7.22 4.22 9.39
N ARG A 5 7.74 4.21 8.17
CA ARG A 5 7.14 4.95 7.06
C ARG A 5 6.05 4.09 6.44
N ILE A 6 4.86 4.64 6.30
CA ILE A 6 3.69 3.92 5.81
C ILE A 6 3.34 4.42 4.42
N GLY A 7 3.17 3.48 3.47
CA GLY A 7 2.68 3.79 2.13
C GLY A 7 1.31 3.18 1.94
N ILE A 8 0.44 3.84 1.19
CA ILE A 8 -0.89 3.32 0.88
C ILE A 8 -1.12 3.35 -0.63
N ILE A 9 -1.62 2.24 -1.16
CA ILE A 9 -2.00 2.10 -2.57
C ILE A 9 -3.51 1.89 -2.62
N GLY A 10 -4.21 2.75 -3.35
CA GLY A 10 -5.66 2.70 -3.45
C GLY A 10 -6.34 3.72 -2.56
N VAL A 11 -6.15 5.01 -2.85
CA VAL A 11 -6.76 6.10 -2.08
C VAL A 11 -8.15 6.40 -2.66
N GLY A 12 -9.03 5.40 -2.62
CA GLY A 12 -10.45 5.56 -2.86
C GLY A 12 -11.14 6.01 -1.57
N LEU A 13 -12.45 5.83 -1.48
CA LEU A 13 -13.21 6.31 -0.32
C LEU A 13 -12.67 5.76 1.01
N MET A 14 -12.48 4.44 1.07
CA MET A 14 -12.00 3.79 2.29
C MET A 14 -10.51 4.07 2.54
N GLY A 15 -9.69 3.93 1.51
CA GLY A 15 -8.25 4.17 1.64
C GLY A 15 -7.92 5.59 2.02
N HIS A 16 -8.69 6.56 1.53
CA HIS A 16 -8.53 7.95 1.90
C HIS A 16 -8.76 8.16 3.40
N GLY A 17 -9.82 7.55 3.96
CA GLY A 17 -10.10 7.65 5.38
C GLY A 17 -8.99 7.04 6.24
N ILE A 18 -8.48 5.89 5.82
CA ILE A 18 -7.36 5.23 6.52
C ILE A 18 -6.11 6.12 6.45
N ALA A 19 -5.80 6.65 5.27
CA ALA A 19 -4.62 7.51 5.09
C ALA A 19 -4.71 8.76 5.95
N LEU A 20 -5.87 9.40 5.99
CA LEU A 20 -6.06 10.60 6.79
C LEU A 20 -5.87 10.31 8.29
N ASN A 21 -6.39 9.19 8.77
CA ASN A 21 -6.19 8.79 10.16
C ASN A 21 -4.70 8.57 10.48
N ILE A 22 -3.96 7.93 9.59
CA ILE A 22 -2.54 7.66 9.80
C ILE A 22 -1.74 8.95 9.89
N VAL A 23 -1.92 9.83 8.92
CA VAL A 23 -1.13 11.05 8.84
C VAL A 23 -1.48 12.04 9.96
N THR A 24 -2.75 12.12 10.36
CA THR A 24 -3.15 13.01 11.43
C THR A 24 -2.68 12.54 12.81
N LYS A 25 -2.37 11.25 12.95
CA LYS A 25 -1.79 10.70 14.18
C LYS A 25 -0.27 10.83 14.23
N GLY A 26 0.32 11.48 13.25
CA GLY A 26 1.74 11.80 13.25
C GLY A 26 2.64 10.76 12.63
N TRP A 27 2.10 9.78 11.90
CA TRP A 27 2.91 8.80 11.18
C TRP A 27 3.33 9.34 9.83
N PRO A 28 4.59 9.10 9.40
CA PRO A 28 4.99 9.43 8.04
C PRO A 28 4.16 8.62 7.05
N LEU A 29 3.52 9.29 6.10
CA LEU A 29 2.65 8.64 5.14
C LEU A 29 3.00 9.05 3.72
N GLY A 30 3.12 8.07 2.82
CA GLY A 30 3.14 8.27 1.39
C GLY A 30 1.92 7.61 0.77
N TYR A 31 1.47 8.11 -0.37
CA TYR A 31 0.37 7.49 -1.10
C TYR A 31 0.64 7.53 -2.59
N LEU A 32 0.07 6.57 -3.30
CA LEU A 32 0.20 6.49 -4.75
C LEU A 32 -0.91 7.31 -5.42
N TYR A 33 -0.51 8.25 -6.27
CA TYR A 33 -1.49 8.99 -7.08
C TYR A 33 -2.11 8.07 -8.13
N HIS A 34 -3.43 8.19 -8.29
CA HIS A 34 -4.18 7.45 -9.30
C HIS A 34 -5.37 8.31 -9.72
N PRO A 35 -5.70 8.41 -11.03
CA PRO A 35 -6.78 9.30 -11.49
C PRO A 35 -8.15 9.03 -10.87
N GLY A 36 -8.40 7.82 -10.36
CA GLY A 36 -9.65 7.49 -9.69
C GLY A 36 -9.67 7.75 -8.19
N ASN A 37 -8.60 8.31 -7.64
CA ASN A 37 -8.52 8.58 -6.21
C ASN A 37 -9.48 9.70 -5.80
N GLN A 38 -9.85 9.69 -4.51
CA GLN A 38 -10.50 10.83 -3.89
C GLN A 38 -9.54 12.02 -3.91
N PRO A 39 -10.08 13.28 -3.87
CA PRO A 39 -9.20 14.43 -3.72
C PRO A 39 -8.27 14.28 -2.52
N SER A 40 -6.99 14.56 -2.71
CA SER A 40 -5.97 14.30 -1.71
C SER A 40 -5.36 15.56 -1.10
N ASP A 41 -5.97 16.72 -1.31
CA ASP A 41 -5.46 17.99 -0.79
C ASP A 41 -5.33 17.97 0.73
N ASP A 42 -6.27 17.38 1.42
CA ASP A 42 -6.24 17.26 2.88
C ASP A 42 -5.10 16.37 3.37
N LEU A 43 -4.76 15.32 2.59
CA LEU A 43 -3.62 14.47 2.93
C LEU A 43 -2.31 15.25 2.80
N LEU A 44 -2.16 16.01 1.73
CA LEU A 44 -0.97 16.83 1.52
C LEU A 44 -0.85 17.91 2.59
N GLU A 45 -1.94 18.55 2.95
CA GLU A 45 -1.95 19.56 4.02
C GLU A 45 -1.55 18.97 5.37
N ALA A 46 -1.91 17.72 5.62
CA ALA A 46 -1.58 17.03 6.86
C ALA A 46 -0.13 16.50 6.87
N GLY A 47 0.58 16.58 5.75
CA GLY A 47 1.99 16.21 5.68
C GLY A 47 2.29 14.94 4.90
N ALA A 48 1.28 14.33 4.24
CA ALA A 48 1.51 13.15 3.40
C ALA A 48 2.29 13.51 2.14
N GLN A 49 3.02 12.54 1.62
CA GLN A 49 3.79 12.70 0.40
C GLN A 49 3.15 11.91 -0.74
N GLN A 50 2.98 12.56 -1.90
CA GLN A 50 2.41 11.93 -3.08
C GLN A 50 3.52 11.30 -3.93
N PHE A 51 3.28 10.08 -4.41
CA PHE A 51 4.15 9.37 -5.34
C PHE A 51 3.41 9.04 -6.62
N ASP A 52 4.13 9.02 -7.74
CA ASP A 52 3.56 8.77 -9.05
C ASP A 52 3.70 7.31 -9.49
N ASP A 53 4.55 6.52 -8.84
CA ASP A 53 4.73 5.11 -9.16
C ASP A 53 4.93 4.27 -7.90
N VAL A 54 4.72 2.95 -8.09
CA VAL A 54 4.84 2.00 -6.99
C VAL A 54 6.29 1.89 -6.51
N ALA A 55 7.25 1.92 -7.43
CA ALA A 55 8.66 1.80 -7.07
C ALA A 55 9.11 2.93 -6.14
N GLY A 56 8.72 4.17 -6.45
CA GLY A 56 9.05 5.31 -5.60
C GLY A 56 8.41 5.21 -4.22
N LEU A 57 7.14 4.83 -4.19
CA LEU A 57 6.43 4.66 -2.91
C LEU A 57 7.06 3.55 -2.08
N ALA A 58 7.37 2.41 -2.69
CA ALA A 58 7.96 1.27 -1.98
C ALA A 58 9.34 1.62 -1.41
N ALA A 59 10.15 2.37 -2.16
CA ALA A 59 11.48 2.78 -1.70
C ALA A 59 11.42 3.63 -0.43
N GLU A 60 10.33 4.36 -0.23
CA GLU A 60 10.15 5.25 0.91
C GLU A 60 9.20 4.69 1.98
N SER A 61 8.86 3.40 1.90
CA SER A 61 7.90 2.79 2.81
C SER A 61 8.48 1.55 3.49
N ASP A 62 8.14 1.36 4.75
CA ASP A 62 8.46 0.15 5.51
C ASP A 62 7.23 -0.76 5.60
N ILE A 63 6.04 -0.16 5.61
CA ILE A 63 4.76 -0.86 5.63
C ILE A 63 3.92 -0.33 4.47
N LEU A 64 3.39 -1.24 3.65
CA LEU A 64 2.53 -0.89 2.52
C LEU A 64 1.13 -1.42 2.74
N LEU A 65 0.14 -0.55 2.64
CA LEU A 65 -1.27 -0.91 2.73
C LEU A 65 -1.86 -0.94 1.33
N LEU A 66 -2.52 -2.05 0.99
CA LEU A 66 -3.22 -2.21 -0.29
C LEU A 66 -4.72 -2.07 -0.03
N CYS A 67 -5.33 -1.03 -0.58
CA CYS A 67 -6.78 -0.76 -0.41
C CYS A 67 -7.42 -0.61 -1.80
N VAL A 68 -7.21 -1.61 -2.66
CA VAL A 68 -7.76 -1.62 -4.01
C VAL A 68 -9.04 -2.43 -4.08
N THR A 69 -9.71 -2.44 -5.24
CA THR A 69 -11.08 -2.95 -5.33
C THR A 69 -11.21 -4.47 -5.31
N GLY A 70 -10.17 -5.23 -5.60
CA GLY A 70 -10.28 -6.69 -5.58
C GLY A 70 -9.05 -7.39 -6.09
N THR A 71 -9.18 -8.70 -6.31
CA THR A 71 -8.08 -9.58 -6.70
C THR A 71 -7.31 -9.13 -7.94
N PRO A 72 -7.97 -8.75 -9.06
CA PRO A 72 -7.20 -8.32 -10.24
C PRO A 72 -6.33 -7.11 -9.96
N GLN A 73 -6.81 -6.17 -9.14
CA GLN A 73 -6.05 -4.97 -8.79
C GLN A 73 -4.89 -5.29 -7.87
N VAL A 74 -5.07 -6.20 -6.90
CA VAL A 74 -3.98 -6.65 -6.03
C VAL A 74 -2.89 -7.33 -6.86
N GLU A 75 -3.27 -8.22 -7.79
CA GLU A 75 -2.33 -8.89 -8.65
C GLU A 75 -1.57 -7.90 -9.55
N ASP A 76 -2.27 -6.90 -10.10
CA ASP A 76 -1.64 -5.89 -10.94
C ASP A 76 -0.60 -5.09 -10.15
N VAL A 77 -0.89 -4.72 -8.92
CA VAL A 77 0.05 -3.99 -8.08
C VAL A 77 1.29 -4.83 -7.78
N LEU A 78 1.10 -6.10 -7.44
CA LEU A 78 2.21 -6.96 -7.03
C LEU A 78 3.01 -7.51 -8.20
N THR A 79 2.34 -8.02 -9.22
CA THR A 79 2.99 -8.75 -10.31
C THR A 79 2.79 -8.17 -11.70
N GLY A 80 1.87 -7.20 -11.84
CA GLY A 80 1.57 -6.56 -13.13
C GLY A 80 2.32 -5.25 -13.31
N SER A 81 1.61 -4.23 -13.74
CA SER A 81 2.21 -2.94 -14.07
C SER A 81 2.83 -2.24 -12.87
N GLY A 82 2.32 -2.50 -11.66
CA GLY A 82 2.90 -1.93 -10.44
C GLY A 82 4.22 -2.57 -10.05
N ASP A 83 4.37 -3.85 -10.31
CA ASP A 83 5.58 -4.64 -10.05
C ASP A 83 6.17 -4.43 -8.65
N LEU A 84 5.31 -4.42 -7.65
CA LEU A 84 5.72 -4.21 -6.26
C LEU A 84 6.70 -5.29 -5.80
N LEU A 85 6.52 -6.54 -6.26
CA LEU A 85 7.39 -7.64 -5.86
C LEU A 85 8.87 -7.36 -6.15
N ALA A 86 9.17 -6.73 -7.29
CA ALA A 86 10.55 -6.40 -7.65
C ALA A 86 11.14 -5.29 -6.75
N ASN A 87 10.28 -4.57 -6.03
CA ASN A 87 10.69 -3.45 -5.18
C ASN A 87 10.63 -3.77 -3.69
N LEU A 88 10.31 -5.00 -3.32
CA LEU A 88 10.26 -5.39 -1.92
C LEU A 88 11.66 -5.62 -1.36
N ARG A 89 11.85 -5.23 -0.11
CA ARG A 89 13.10 -5.43 0.64
C ARG A 89 12.82 -6.37 1.82
N PRO A 90 13.82 -7.15 2.26
CA PRO A 90 13.65 -7.95 3.48
C PRO A 90 13.21 -7.08 4.67
N GLY A 91 12.23 -7.56 5.41
CA GLY A 91 11.69 -6.86 6.57
C GLY A 91 10.53 -5.93 6.29
N MET A 92 10.19 -5.68 5.02
CA MET A 92 9.00 -4.89 4.69
C MET A 92 7.73 -5.66 5.05
N VAL A 93 6.65 -4.93 5.33
CA VAL A 93 5.34 -5.53 5.60
C VAL A 93 4.35 -5.02 4.55
N VAL A 94 3.64 -5.94 3.92
CA VAL A 94 2.55 -5.63 2.98
C VAL A 94 1.25 -6.06 3.65
N VAL A 95 0.34 -5.11 3.84
CA VAL A 95 -0.96 -5.37 4.46
C VAL A 95 -2.03 -5.22 3.39
N ASP A 96 -2.74 -6.30 3.10
CA ASP A 96 -3.82 -6.28 2.12
C ASP A 96 -5.15 -6.05 2.83
N CYS A 97 -5.69 -4.84 2.67
CA CYS A 97 -7.01 -4.47 3.20
C CYS A 97 -8.09 -4.61 2.13
N SER A 98 -7.75 -5.13 0.96
CA SER A 98 -8.66 -5.26 -0.16
C SER A 98 -9.53 -6.51 -0.02
N THR A 99 -10.65 -6.55 -0.75
CA THR A 99 -11.48 -7.75 -0.84
C THR A 99 -10.91 -8.64 -1.95
N ALA A 100 -10.24 -9.73 -1.59
CA ALA A 100 -9.59 -10.62 -2.55
C ALA A 100 -10.01 -12.07 -2.31
N ILE A 101 -9.86 -12.91 -3.35
CA ILE A 101 -10.15 -14.34 -3.26
C ILE A 101 -9.06 -15.01 -2.41
N PRO A 102 -9.43 -15.87 -1.43
CA PRO A 102 -8.43 -16.46 -0.52
C PRO A 102 -7.30 -17.23 -1.21
N GLU A 103 -7.59 -17.98 -2.27
CA GLU A 103 -6.55 -18.72 -2.99
C GLU A 103 -5.51 -17.78 -3.62
N SER A 104 -5.98 -16.67 -4.20
CA SER A 104 -5.08 -15.66 -4.77
C SER A 104 -4.26 -15.01 -3.69
N THR A 105 -4.86 -14.68 -2.55
CA THR A 105 -4.16 -14.09 -1.41
C THR A 105 -3.04 -14.99 -0.91
N LEU A 106 -3.28 -16.30 -0.81
CA LEU A 106 -2.25 -17.24 -0.37
C LEU A 106 -1.08 -17.31 -1.36
N ALA A 107 -1.37 -17.32 -2.66
CA ALA A 107 -0.32 -17.34 -3.68
C ALA A 107 0.51 -16.07 -3.64
N LEU A 108 -0.12 -14.91 -3.50
CA LEU A 108 0.57 -13.63 -3.42
C LEU A 108 1.39 -13.51 -2.14
N ALA A 109 0.88 -14.02 -1.03
CA ALA A 109 1.60 -14.03 0.25
C ALA A 109 2.92 -14.79 0.13
N ARG A 110 2.91 -15.94 -0.55
CA ARG A 110 4.14 -16.71 -0.78
C ARG A 110 5.16 -15.94 -1.59
N LEU A 111 4.71 -15.25 -2.64
CA LEU A 111 5.59 -14.44 -3.48
C LEU A 111 6.23 -13.30 -2.67
N VAL A 112 5.46 -12.65 -1.80
CA VAL A 112 5.96 -11.59 -0.93
C VAL A 112 6.97 -12.15 0.06
N GLU A 113 6.66 -13.28 0.68
CA GLU A 113 7.54 -13.90 1.67
C GLU A 113 8.84 -14.41 1.06
N ASP A 114 8.81 -14.84 -0.21
CA ASP A 114 10.02 -15.24 -0.92
C ASP A 114 11.02 -14.09 -1.09
N LYS A 115 10.56 -12.84 -1.00
CA LYS A 115 11.42 -11.66 -1.04
C LYS A 115 11.95 -11.27 0.34
N GLY A 116 11.64 -12.04 1.38
CA GLY A 116 12.01 -11.72 2.74
C GLY A 116 11.09 -10.70 3.42
N ALA A 117 10.01 -10.30 2.76
CA ALA A 117 9.00 -9.41 3.31
C ALA A 117 7.88 -10.22 3.98
N HIS A 118 6.99 -9.55 4.67
CA HIS A 118 5.86 -10.16 5.36
C HIS A 118 4.55 -9.73 4.71
N PHE A 119 3.60 -10.64 4.60
CA PHE A 119 2.28 -10.35 4.06
C PHE A 119 1.23 -10.57 5.15
N VAL A 120 0.36 -9.58 5.33
CA VAL A 120 -0.74 -9.65 6.31
C VAL A 120 -2.05 -9.44 5.56
N ASP A 121 -2.99 -10.37 5.72
CA ASP A 121 -4.34 -10.26 5.17
C ASP A 121 -5.22 -9.62 6.22
N ALA A 122 -5.67 -8.40 5.96
CA ALA A 122 -6.53 -7.64 6.85
C ALA A 122 -7.81 -7.22 6.12
N ALA A 123 -8.40 -8.15 5.37
CA ALA A 123 -9.62 -7.89 4.60
C ALA A 123 -10.74 -7.32 5.47
N MET A 124 -11.42 -6.32 4.91
CA MET A 124 -12.46 -5.58 5.62
C MET A 124 -13.85 -5.88 5.10
#